data_c290bfdf13e53ba335093de661555245
#
_entry.id   c290bfdf13e53ba335093de661555245
#
_cell.length_a   1.000
_cell.length_b   1.000
_cell.length_c   1.000
_cell.angle_alpha   90.00
_cell.angle_beta   90.00
_cell.angle_gamma   90.00
#
_symmetry.space_group_name_H-M   'P 1'
#
loop_
_entity.id
_entity.type
_entity.pdbx_description
1 polymer ?
#
loop_
_entity_poly.entity_id
_entity_poly.type
_entity_poly.pdbx_seq_one_letter_code
_entity_poly.pdbx_strand_id
1 'polypeptide(L)'
;MVIINITTIQSRLDLCSATLWSLINQNHKPDKIILWISKDAYLLDTGVLSLPQSVLKLMKIEKNLEIRYVTNIGPYRKIIPALREFSEEDILIYADDDVIYSPLWLHELMITFDKYMGEYPVASRVRKINKNFFGAVKGYIRFPLIEYESIIEDNFIITGVGGCVLKKKHIKHEMIYDDSFIDVAPRTDDLWLSKILQLSNTKIVVCPAALPHLNEISHDSYALNTLNNNEHKNSNVIMKGIRKFKSLFLAEL
;
A
#
# COMPACT_ATOMS: atom_id res chain seq x y z
N MET A 1 -13.78 6.94 -11.26
CA MET A 1 -12.42 7.11 -11.84
C MET A 1 -11.52 5.98 -11.35
N VAL A 2 -10.49 5.64 -12.15
CA VAL A 2 -9.40 4.72 -11.77
C VAL A 2 -8.18 5.56 -11.39
N ILE A 3 -7.77 5.52 -10.12
CA ILE A 3 -6.80 6.46 -9.55
C ILE A 3 -5.66 5.68 -8.90
N ILE A 4 -4.44 5.81 -9.44
CA ILE A 4 -3.24 5.25 -8.81
C ILE A 4 -2.70 6.25 -7.81
N ASN A 5 -2.43 5.77 -6.61
CA ASN A 5 -1.92 6.54 -5.49
C ASN A 5 -0.55 5.99 -5.07
N ILE A 6 0.42 6.86 -4.97
CA ILE A 6 1.80 6.54 -4.62
C ILE A 6 2.34 7.60 -3.66
N THR A 7 3.28 7.24 -2.82
CA THR A 7 4.01 8.21 -1.97
C THR A 7 5.50 7.93 -2.03
N THR A 8 6.30 8.96 -1.79
CA THR A 8 7.75 8.85 -1.69
C THR A 8 8.30 9.84 -0.67
N ILE A 9 9.59 9.77 -0.40
CA ILE A 9 10.34 10.70 0.45
C ILE A 9 11.36 11.50 -0.39
N GLN A 10 11.87 12.62 0.14
CA GLN A 10 12.80 13.49 -0.59
C GLN A 10 13.99 12.72 -1.18
N SER A 11 14.60 11.81 -0.43
CA SER A 11 15.79 11.05 -0.86
C SER A 11 15.51 10.02 -1.96
N ARG A 12 14.24 9.67 -2.23
CA ARG A 12 13.83 8.64 -3.19
C ARG A 12 13.09 9.20 -4.41
N LEU A 13 12.94 10.52 -4.52
CA LEU A 13 12.20 11.17 -5.61
C LEU A 13 12.74 10.80 -7.02
N ASP A 14 14.06 10.73 -7.18
CA ASP A 14 14.65 10.34 -8.47
C ASP A 14 14.37 8.87 -8.80
N LEU A 15 14.46 7.98 -7.82
CA LEU A 15 14.08 6.57 -7.94
C LEU A 15 12.59 6.46 -8.29
N CYS A 16 11.73 7.16 -7.54
CA CYS A 16 10.28 7.20 -7.75
C CYS A 16 9.91 7.65 -9.17
N SER A 17 10.73 8.48 -9.82
CA SER A 17 10.48 8.90 -11.20
C SER A 17 10.44 7.72 -12.18
N ALA A 18 11.24 6.67 -11.97
CA ALA A 18 11.20 5.46 -12.78
C ALA A 18 9.90 4.66 -12.54
N THR A 19 9.46 4.58 -11.29
CA THR A 19 8.15 3.99 -10.95
C THR A 19 7.01 4.78 -11.60
N LEU A 20 7.01 6.10 -11.47
CA LEU A 20 5.99 6.97 -12.10
C LEU A 20 5.96 6.78 -13.62
N TRP A 21 7.13 6.69 -14.27
CA TRP A 21 7.21 6.39 -15.70
C TRP A 21 6.55 5.05 -16.03
N SER A 22 6.76 4.02 -15.25
CA SER A 22 6.14 2.71 -15.45
C SER A 22 4.62 2.75 -15.27
N LEU A 23 4.11 3.54 -14.31
CA LEU A 23 2.68 3.72 -14.07
C LEU A 23 1.99 4.52 -15.20
N ILE A 24 2.67 5.51 -15.77
CA ILE A 24 2.20 6.26 -16.94
C ILE A 24 2.04 5.35 -18.17
N ASN A 25 2.91 4.34 -18.29
CA ASN A 25 2.95 3.45 -19.44
C ASN A 25 2.15 2.15 -19.27
N GLN A 26 1.17 2.12 -18.37
CA GLN A 26 0.26 0.99 -18.25
C GLN A 26 -0.65 0.84 -19.48
N ASN A 27 -0.97 -0.39 -19.90
CA ASN A 27 -1.91 -0.66 -20.99
C ASN A 27 -3.35 -0.28 -20.59
N HIS A 28 -3.76 -0.62 -19.39
CA HIS A 28 -4.99 -0.08 -18.80
C HIS A 28 -4.67 1.32 -18.26
N LYS A 29 -5.18 2.35 -18.92
CA LYS A 29 -4.87 3.74 -18.54
C LYS A 29 -5.63 4.14 -17.29
N PRO A 30 -4.94 4.61 -16.23
CA PRO A 30 -5.61 5.24 -15.11
C PRO A 30 -6.13 6.63 -15.50
N ASP A 31 -7.23 7.07 -14.88
CA ASP A 31 -7.73 8.43 -15.03
C ASP A 31 -6.80 9.44 -14.35
N LYS A 32 -6.15 9.03 -13.25
CA LYS A 32 -5.18 9.84 -12.50
C LYS A 32 -4.07 8.98 -11.91
N ILE A 33 -2.88 9.58 -11.81
CA ILE A 33 -1.77 9.10 -11.00
C ILE A 33 -1.43 10.22 -10.02
N ILE A 34 -1.53 9.95 -8.72
CA ILE A 34 -1.30 10.97 -7.70
C ILE A 34 -0.09 10.59 -6.86
N LEU A 35 0.93 11.43 -6.90
CA LEU A 35 2.07 11.36 -5.98
C LEU A 35 1.78 12.24 -4.77
N TRP A 36 1.50 11.60 -3.64
CA TRP A 36 1.27 12.23 -2.36
C TRP A 36 2.60 12.45 -1.64
N ILE A 37 2.94 13.69 -1.37
CA ILE A 37 4.18 14.09 -0.68
C ILE A 37 3.88 15.08 0.44
N SER A 38 4.87 15.38 1.28
CA SER A 38 4.75 16.38 2.33
C SER A 38 5.95 17.32 2.34
N LYS A 39 5.73 18.55 2.80
CA LYS A 39 6.81 19.50 3.12
C LYS A 39 7.36 19.28 4.52
N ASP A 40 6.61 18.58 5.38
CA ASP A 40 6.97 18.36 6.77
C ASP A 40 7.90 17.15 6.89
N ALA A 41 8.84 17.20 7.81
CA ALA A 41 9.68 16.06 8.15
C ALA A 41 8.92 15.07 9.05
N TYR A 42 9.05 13.77 8.75
CA TYR A 42 8.53 12.68 9.59
C TYR A 42 9.21 11.36 9.26
N LEU A 43 9.58 10.58 10.28
CA LEU A 43 10.36 9.34 10.14
C LEU A 43 11.67 9.59 9.38
N LEU A 44 11.85 8.96 8.23
CA LEU A 44 13.02 9.12 7.34
C LEU A 44 12.84 10.25 6.31
N ASP A 45 11.66 10.81 6.21
CA ASP A 45 11.36 11.88 5.27
C ASP A 45 11.79 13.23 5.86
N THR A 46 12.64 13.94 5.15
CA THR A 46 13.07 15.30 5.53
C THR A 46 12.12 16.39 5.04
N GLY A 47 11.04 15.99 4.35
CA GLY A 47 10.12 16.88 3.66
C GLY A 47 10.58 17.23 2.25
N VAL A 48 9.65 17.25 1.32
CA VAL A 48 9.88 17.54 -0.11
C VAL A 48 9.68 19.02 -0.37
N LEU A 49 10.77 19.76 -0.48
CA LEU A 49 10.75 21.21 -0.77
C LEU A 49 10.84 21.53 -2.25
N SER A 50 11.42 20.63 -3.05
CA SER A 50 11.56 20.78 -4.50
C SER A 50 11.45 19.45 -5.21
N LEU A 51 10.94 19.47 -6.43
CA LEU A 51 10.86 18.29 -7.27
C LEU A 51 12.07 18.21 -8.21
N PRO A 52 12.65 17.03 -8.42
CA PRO A 52 13.74 16.85 -9.37
C PRO A 52 13.25 17.01 -10.81
N GLN A 53 14.18 17.28 -11.71
CA GLN A 53 13.88 17.47 -13.14
C GLN A 53 13.24 16.24 -13.78
N SER A 54 13.55 15.03 -13.28
CA SER A 54 12.95 13.77 -13.69
C SER A 54 11.43 13.80 -13.52
N VAL A 55 10.95 14.14 -12.32
CA VAL A 55 9.50 14.23 -12.02
C VAL A 55 8.84 15.39 -12.78
N LEU A 56 9.49 16.57 -12.83
CA LEU A 56 8.97 17.72 -13.57
C LEU A 56 8.78 17.45 -15.07
N LYS A 57 9.66 16.66 -15.68
CA LYS A 57 9.51 16.22 -17.08
C LYS A 57 8.32 15.29 -17.25
N LEU A 58 8.09 14.34 -16.32
CA LEU A 58 6.93 13.45 -16.37
C LEU A 58 5.61 14.22 -16.29
N MET A 59 5.50 15.21 -15.41
CA MET A 59 4.32 16.08 -15.31
C MET A 59 4.03 16.88 -16.60
N LYS A 60 5.06 17.18 -17.41
CA LYS A 60 4.87 17.85 -18.71
C LYS A 60 4.36 16.91 -19.78
N ILE A 61 4.75 15.64 -19.72
CA ILE A 61 4.38 14.59 -20.69
C ILE A 61 2.99 14.05 -20.39
N GLU A 62 2.70 13.79 -19.10
CA GLU A 62 1.47 13.15 -18.65
C GLU A 62 0.65 14.14 -17.79
N LYS A 63 -0.46 14.59 -18.32
CA LYS A 63 -1.33 15.56 -17.65
C LYS A 63 -2.14 14.96 -16.51
N ASN A 64 -2.31 13.63 -16.51
CA ASN A 64 -3.02 12.89 -15.46
C ASN A 64 -2.13 12.62 -14.24
N LEU A 65 -0.84 12.97 -14.30
CA LEU A 65 0.08 12.91 -13.16
C LEU A 65 -0.07 14.18 -12.32
N GLU A 66 -0.57 14.02 -11.11
CA GLU A 66 -0.75 15.09 -10.13
C GLU A 66 0.22 14.93 -8.96
N ILE A 67 0.78 16.04 -8.49
CA ILE A 67 1.56 16.08 -7.24
C ILE A 67 0.73 16.78 -6.17
N ARG A 68 0.48 16.11 -5.07
CA ARG A 68 -0.34 16.66 -3.97
C ARG A 68 0.43 16.68 -2.66
N TYR A 69 0.41 17.83 -2.01
CA TYR A 69 1.03 18.02 -0.70
C TYR A 69 0.01 17.81 0.40
N VAL A 70 0.35 16.96 1.36
CA VAL A 70 -0.47 16.63 2.53
C VAL A 70 0.37 16.60 3.80
N THR A 71 -0.26 16.60 4.97
CA THR A 71 0.40 16.35 6.25
C THR A 71 1.20 15.04 6.19
N ASN A 72 2.38 15.03 6.78
CA ASN A 72 3.25 13.87 6.76
C ASN A 72 2.77 12.78 7.73
N ILE A 73 2.11 11.78 7.21
CA ILE A 73 1.69 10.58 7.92
C ILE A 73 2.52 9.34 7.48
N GLY A 74 3.74 9.57 7.01
CA GLY A 74 4.65 8.52 6.58
C GLY A 74 4.13 7.74 5.36
N PRO A 75 4.31 6.40 5.33
CA PRO A 75 3.94 5.57 4.18
C PRO A 75 2.42 5.52 3.93
N TYR A 76 1.61 5.90 4.90
CA TYR A 76 0.14 5.95 4.78
C TYR A 76 -0.36 6.97 3.76
N ARG A 77 0.48 7.95 3.38
CA ARG A 77 0.16 8.93 2.34
C ARG A 77 -0.23 8.29 1.01
N LYS A 78 0.25 7.08 0.73
CA LYS A 78 -0.09 6.38 -0.53
C LYS A 78 -1.57 6.04 -0.67
N ILE A 79 -2.38 6.06 0.43
CA ILE A 79 -3.79 5.66 0.33
C ILE A 79 -4.74 6.42 1.26
N ILE A 80 -4.35 6.76 2.50
CA ILE A 80 -5.26 7.41 3.46
C ILE A 80 -5.82 8.74 2.93
N PRO A 81 -5.02 9.66 2.37
CA PRO A 81 -5.57 10.89 1.78
C PRO A 81 -6.57 10.62 0.67
N ALA A 82 -6.30 9.64 -0.19
CA ALA A 82 -7.21 9.28 -1.27
C ALA A 82 -8.54 8.71 -0.75
N LEU A 83 -8.51 7.84 0.25
CA LEU A 83 -9.72 7.31 0.91
C LEU A 83 -10.57 8.42 1.55
N ARG A 84 -9.94 9.49 2.03
CA ARG A 84 -10.65 10.63 2.64
C ARG A 84 -11.21 11.59 1.62
N GLU A 85 -10.56 11.76 0.47
CA GLU A 85 -10.89 12.76 -0.53
C GLU A 85 -11.87 12.25 -1.59
N PHE A 86 -11.64 11.04 -2.13
CA PHE A 86 -12.40 10.52 -3.25
C PHE A 86 -13.73 9.90 -2.85
N SER A 87 -14.61 9.71 -3.84
CA SER A 87 -15.96 9.17 -3.65
C SER A 87 -15.93 7.65 -3.45
N GLU A 88 -17.06 7.08 -3.00
CA GLU A 88 -17.23 5.63 -2.85
C GLU A 88 -17.23 4.88 -4.19
N GLU A 89 -17.52 5.57 -5.29
CA GLU A 89 -17.52 4.98 -6.64
C GLU A 89 -16.14 4.96 -7.29
N ASP A 90 -15.19 5.76 -6.78
CA ASP A 90 -13.85 5.80 -7.32
C ASP A 90 -13.07 4.53 -6.98
N ILE A 91 -12.33 4.03 -7.95
CA ILE A 91 -11.45 2.87 -7.81
C ILE A 91 -10.06 3.39 -7.46
N LEU A 92 -9.62 3.09 -6.26
CA LEU A 92 -8.33 3.52 -5.74
C LEU A 92 -7.33 2.38 -5.84
N ILE A 93 -6.16 2.66 -6.38
CA ILE A 93 -5.05 1.74 -6.42
C ILE A 93 -3.90 2.35 -5.65
N TYR A 94 -3.26 1.61 -4.74
CA TYR A 94 -2.00 2.06 -4.16
C TYR A 94 -0.84 1.18 -4.61
N ALA A 95 0.33 1.78 -4.74
CA ALA A 95 1.57 1.18 -5.19
C ALA A 95 2.76 1.75 -4.42
N ASP A 96 3.88 1.03 -4.41
CA ASP A 96 5.12 1.49 -3.79
C ASP A 96 6.00 2.24 -4.80
N ASP A 97 6.93 3.08 -4.33
CA ASP A 97 7.73 4.02 -5.13
C ASP A 97 9.06 3.43 -5.65
N ASP A 98 9.33 2.17 -5.36
CA ASP A 98 10.57 1.45 -5.69
C ASP A 98 10.31 0.19 -6.56
N VAL A 99 9.27 0.22 -7.37
CA VAL A 99 8.88 -0.88 -8.25
C VAL A 99 8.67 -0.37 -9.68
N ILE A 100 9.21 -1.09 -10.66
CA ILE A 100 8.84 -0.95 -12.07
C ILE A 100 7.66 -1.88 -12.34
N TYR A 101 6.52 -1.32 -12.59
CA TYR A 101 5.29 -2.02 -12.95
C TYR A 101 5.23 -2.22 -14.46
N SER A 102 5.32 -3.48 -14.95
CA SER A 102 5.20 -3.77 -16.38
C SER A 102 3.83 -3.34 -16.93
N PRO A 103 3.70 -3.09 -18.23
CA PRO A 103 2.49 -2.49 -18.82
C PRO A 103 1.18 -3.25 -18.57
N LEU A 104 1.24 -4.54 -18.23
CA LEU A 104 0.07 -5.37 -17.94
C LEU A 104 -0.32 -5.41 -16.45
N TRP A 105 0.49 -4.87 -15.54
CA TRP A 105 0.23 -4.95 -14.10
C TRP A 105 -1.16 -4.44 -13.71
N LEU A 106 -1.51 -3.22 -14.11
CA LEU A 106 -2.82 -2.66 -13.80
C LEU A 106 -3.95 -3.39 -14.51
N HIS A 107 -3.71 -3.86 -15.74
CA HIS A 107 -4.67 -4.62 -16.53
C HIS A 107 -5.09 -5.92 -15.81
N GLU A 108 -4.13 -6.69 -15.31
CA GLU A 108 -4.40 -7.94 -14.57
C GLU A 108 -5.19 -7.68 -13.28
N LEU A 109 -4.81 -6.64 -12.53
CA LEU A 109 -5.53 -6.24 -11.32
C LEU A 109 -6.98 -5.84 -11.64
N MET A 110 -7.19 -5.03 -12.69
CA MET A 110 -8.51 -4.53 -13.07
C MET A 110 -9.42 -5.61 -13.62
N ILE A 111 -8.91 -6.52 -14.47
CA ILE A 111 -9.68 -7.70 -14.93
C ILE A 111 -10.16 -8.53 -13.73
N THR A 112 -9.28 -8.77 -12.78
CA THR A 112 -9.65 -9.51 -11.57
C THR A 112 -10.68 -8.73 -10.75
N PHE A 113 -10.52 -7.43 -10.60
CA PHE A 113 -11.47 -6.57 -9.87
C PHE A 113 -12.86 -6.57 -10.52
N ASP A 114 -12.92 -6.46 -11.85
CA ASP A 114 -14.18 -6.49 -12.63
C ASP A 114 -14.83 -7.87 -12.60
N LYS A 115 -14.04 -8.95 -12.65
CA LYS A 115 -14.52 -10.33 -12.51
C LYS A 115 -15.33 -10.54 -11.23
N TYR A 116 -14.94 -9.88 -10.15
CA TYR A 116 -15.65 -9.91 -8.87
C TYR A 116 -16.56 -8.69 -8.68
N MET A 117 -16.90 -7.96 -9.75
CA MET A 117 -17.83 -6.83 -9.77
C MET A 117 -17.46 -5.70 -8.77
N GLY A 118 -16.19 -5.59 -8.40
CA GLY A 118 -15.70 -4.63 -7.41
C GLY A 118 -16.26 -4.83 -6.00
N GLU A 119 -16.68 -6.05 -5.67
CA GLU A 119 -17.19 -6.40 -4.34
C GLU A 119 -16.08 -6.58 -3.30
N TYR A 120 -14.87 -6.90 -3.76
CA TYR A 120 -13.72 -7.15 -2.90
C TYR A 120 -12.51 -6.35 -3.36
N PRO A 121 -11.64 -5.89 -2.45
CA PRO A 121 -10.31 -5.45 -2.83
C PRO A 121 -9.55 -6.57 -3.55
N VAL A 122 -8.68 -6.19 -4.49
CA VAL A 122 -7.83 -7.13 -5.24
C VAL A 122 -6.38 -6.76 -5.00
N ALA A 123 -5.56 -7.71 -4.58
CA ALA A 123 -4.13 -7.50 -4.35
C ALA A 123 -3.31 -8.62 -4.99
N SER A 124 -2.18 -8.25 -5.59
CA SER A 124 -1.34 -9.27 -6.24
C SER A 124 -0.46 -10.01 -5.23
N ARG A 125 0.09 -9.32 -4.25
CA ARG A 125 1.03 -9.89 -3.29
C ARG A 125 0.43 -9.98 -1.89
N VAL A 126 -0.09 -11.16 -1.58
CA VAL A 126 -0.78 -11.45 -0.30
C VAL A 126 -0.08 -12.58 0.43
N ARG A 127 0.19 -12.38 1.71
CA ARG A 127 0.77 -13.40 2.59
C ARG A 127 -0.27 -13.92 3.58
N LYS A 128 -0.26 -15.23 3.82
CA LYS A 128 -1.09 -15.86 4.86
C LYS A 128 -0.39 -15.79 6.21
N ILE A 129 -1.07 -15.25 7.22
CA ILE A 129 -0.55 -15.23 8.59
C ILE A 129 -0.54 -16.66 9.13
N ASN A 130 0.65 -17.15 9.46
CA ASN A 130 0.85 -18.49 10.03
C ASN A 130 0.95 -18.43 11.56
N LYS A 131 0.24 -19.34 12.22
CA LYS A 131 0.34 -19.58 13.66
C LYS A 131 1.06 -20.91 13.91
N ASN A 132 1.74 -21.05 15.05
CA ASN A 132 2.28 -22.32 15.50
C ASN A 132 1.17 -23.17 16.14
N PHE A 133 1.51 -24.40 16.54
CA PHE A 133 0.58 -25.33 17.18
C PHE A 133 -0.09 -24.76 18.45
N PHE A 134 0.58 -23.84 19.14
CA PHE A 134 0.07 -23.17 20.34
C PHE A 134 -0.71 -21.87 20.02
N GLY A 135 -1.03 -21.61 18.75
CA GLY A 135 -1.75 -20.40 18.33
C GLY A 135 -0.92 -19.11 18.29
N ALA A 136 0.38 -19.17 18.60
CA ALA A 136 1.25 -18.00 18.51
C ALA A 136 1.61 -17.72 17.06
N VAL A 137 1.54 -16.43 16.67
CA VAL A 137 1.87 -15.97 15.30
C VAL A 137 3.38 -16.14 15.06
N LYS A 138 3.74 -16.79 13.96
CA LYS A 138 5.14 -16.91 13.50
C LYS A 138 5.67 -15.55 13.04
N GLY A 139 7.00 -15.42 12.88
CA GLY A 139 7.58 -14.18 12.32
C GLY A 139 7.17 -13.94 10.87
N TYR A 140 7.10 -12.67 10.45
CA TYR A 140 6.65 -12.23 9.12
C TYR A 140 7.32 -12.97 7.95
N ILE A 141 8.63 -13.24 8.03
CA ILE A 141 9.40 -13.96 7.02
C ILE A 141 8.85 -15.37 6.75
N ARG A 142 8.15 -15.95 7.72
CA ARG A 142 7.56 -17.29 7.63
C ARG A 142 6.12 -17.31 7.14
N PHE A 143 5.58 -16.18 6.71
CA PHE A 143 4.26 -16.12 6.12
C PHE A 143 4.35 -16.46 4.64
N PRO A 144 3.75 -17.58 4.19
CA PRO A 144 3.80 -17.97 2.78
C PRO A 144 3.07 -16.95 1.92
N LEU A 145 3.57 -16.75 0.73
CA LEU A 145 2.85 -16.05 -0.34
C LEU A 145 1.71 -16.94 -0.84
N ILE A 146 0.58 -16.32 -1.15
CA ILE A 146 -0.55 -17.00 -1.79
C ILE A 146 -0.37 -16.83 -3.30
N GLU A 147 -0.13 -17.94 -4.01
CA GLU A 147 0.26 -17.96 -5.42
C GLU A 147 -0.89 -18.41 -6.36
N TYR A 148 -2.10 -18.49 -5.85
CA TYR A 148 -3.29 -18.85 -6.63
C TYR A 148 -4.43 -17.87 -6.38
N GLU A 149 -5.27 -17.67 -7.40
CA GLU A 149 -6.44 -16.80 -7.26
C GLU A 149 -7.41 -17.39 -6.25
N SER A 150 -7.75 -16.62 -5.24
CA SER A 150 -8.62 -17.05 -4.16
C SER A 150 -9.20 -15.87 -3.40
N ILE A 151 -10.36 -16.08 -2.78
CA ILE A 151 -10.94 -15.13 -1.82
C ILE A 151 -10.44 -15.50 -0.44
N ILE A 152 -9.84 -14.54 0.26
CA ILE A 152 -9.31 -14.71 1.62
C ILE A 152 -10.14 -13.84 2.58
N GLU A 153 -10.65 -14.46 3.63
CA GLU A 153 -11.52 -13.78 4.61
C GLU A 153 -10.74 -13.12 5.73
N ASP A 154 -9.70 -13.81 6.24
CA ASP A 154 -8.93 -13.38 7.40
C ASP A 154 -7.46 -13.82 7.37
N ASN A 155 -6.71 -13.37 8.36
CA ASN A 155 -5.31 -13.76 8.57
C ASN A 155 -4.43 -13.55 7.32
N PHE A 156 -4.61 -12.44 6.64
CA PHE A 156 -3.81 -12.04 5.48
C PHE A 156 -3.04 -10.75 5.74
N ILE A 157 -1.97 -10.56 4.99
CA ILE A 157 -1.24 -9.30 4.85
C ILE A 157 -1.08 -9.01 3.37
N ILE A 158 -1.59 -7.87 2.93
CA ILE A 158 -1.32 -7.29 1.62
C ILE A 158 0.02 -6.56 1.72
N THR A 159 0.90 -6.70 0.73
CA THR A 159 2.13 -5.92 0.66
C THR A 159 2.06 -4.92 -0.50
N GLY A 160 2.39 -3.65 -0.20
CA GLY A 160 2.27 -2.52 -1.12
C GLY A 160 3.02 -2.69 -2.43
N VAL A 161 4.15 -3.40 -2.41
CA VAL A 161 4.93 -3.77 -3.60
C VAL A 161 4.07 -4.38 -4.71
N GLY A 162 3.10 -5.23 -4.34
CA GLY A 162 2.20 -5.87 -5.30
C GLY A 162 1.13 -4.95 -5.88
N GLY A 163 0.82 -3.89 -5.17
CA GLY A 163 -0.34 -3.05 -5.41
C GLY A 163 -1.64 -3.67 -4.90
N CYS A 164 -2.61 -2.80 -4.65
CA CYS A 164 -3.95 -3.21 -4.25
C CYS A 164 -4.99 -2.27 -4.85
N VAL A 165 -6.02 -2.84 -5.44
CA VAL A 165 -7.21 -2.14 -5.96
C VAL A 165 -8.31 -2.23 -4.92
N LEU A 166 -8.90 -1.11 -4.55
CA LEU A 166 -10.00 -1.06 -3.59
C LEU A 166 -10.94 0.11 -3.87
N LYS A 167 -12.10 0.09 -3.23
CA LYS A 167 -13.04 1.22 -3.13
C LYS A 167 -13.17 1.64 -1.67
N LYS A 168 -13.58 2.88 -1.43
CA LYS A 168 -13.83 3.41 -0.09
C LYS A 168 -14.83 2.54 0.70
N LYS A 169 -15.86 2.01 0.05
CA LYS A 169 -16.88 1.10 0.64
C LYS A 169 -16.30 -0.17 1.28
N HIS A 170 -15.06 -0.56 0.93
CA HIS A 170 -14.42 -1.76 1.49
C HIS A 170 -13.87 -1.55 2.90
N ILE A 171 -13.84 -0.30 3.38
CA ILE A 171 -13.33 0.03 4.71
C ILE A 171 -14.44 0.78 5.45
N LYS A 172 -14.71 0.40 6.69
CA LYS A 172 -15.66 1.11 7.55
C LYS A 172 -15.25 2.56 7.69
N HIS A 173 -16.23 3.46 7.63
CA HIS A 173 -16.02 4.90 7.64
C HIS A 173 -15.15 5.37 8.83
N GLU A 174 -15.45 4.89 10.03
CA GLU A 174 -14.70 5.25 11.24
C GLU A 174 -13.21 4.88 11.16
N MET A 175 -12.87 3.80 10.46
CA MET A 175 -11.48 3.35 10.30
C MET A 175 -10.69 4.15 9.27
N ILE A 176 -11.36 4.79 8.32
CA ILE A 176 -10.71 5.70 7.36
C ILE A 176 -10.21 6.96 8.05
N TYR A 177 -10.93 7.40 9.08
CA TYR A 177 -10.62 8.64 9.83
C TYR A 177 -9.91 8.39 11.16
N ASP A 178 -9.59 7.14 11.48
CA ASP A 178 -8.77 6.80 12.65
C ASP A 178 -7.29 7.02 12.36
N ASP A 179 -6.67 7.94 13.10
CA ASP A 179 -5.25 8.29 12.98
C ASP A 179 -4.35 7.55 13.99
N SER A 180 -4.89 6.60 14.75
CA SER A 180 -4.12 5.86 15.77
C SER A 180 -2.96 5.03 15.17
N PHE A 181 -2.92 4.81 13.86
CA PHE A 181 -1.76 4.21 13.18
C PHE A 181 -0.48 5.00 13.37
N ILE A 182 -0.56 6.32 13.59
CA ILE A 182 0.60 7.18 13.82
C ILE A 182 1.37 6.72 15.05
N ASP A 183 0.65 6.32 16.11
CA ASP A 183 1.24 5.88 17.38
C ASP A 183 1.52 4.38 17.42
N VAL A 184 0.63 3.58 16.82
CA VAL A 184 0.63 2.10 16.97
C VAL A 184 1.48 1.42 15.92
N ALA A 185 1.49 1.92 14.69
CA ALA A 185 2.09 1.27 13.54
C ALA A 185 2.76 2.25 12.56
N PRO A 186 3.55 3.25 12.99
CA PRO A 186 3.98 4.38 12.16
C PRO A 186 4.76 3.99 10.89
N ARG A 187 5.31 2.77 10.83
CA ARG A 187 6.17 2.28 9.73
C ARG A 187 5.63 1.04 9.03
N THR A 188 4.42 0.60 9.34
CA THR A 188 3.89 -0.70 8.90
C THR A 188 2.49 -0.56 8.33
N ASP A 189 2.35 0.33 7.34
CA ASP A 189 1.12 0.61 6.63
C ASP A 189 0.47 -0.66 6.03
N ASP A 190 1.24 -1.58 5.49
CA ASP A 190 0.75 -2.86 4.97
C ASP A 190 -0.02 -3.67 6.02
N LEU A 191 0.51 -3.71 7.26
CA LEU A 191 -0.16 -4.40 8.37
C LEU A 191 -1.43 -3.69 8.79
N TRP A 192 -1.36 -2.35 8.91
CA TRP A 192 -2.53 -1.55 9.29
C TRP A 192 -3.64 -1.66 8.26
N LEU A 193 -3.33 -1.42 6.98
CA LEU A 193 -4.32 -1.49 5.89
C LEU A 193 -4.96 -2.88 5.81
N SER A 194 -4.16 -3.94 5.92
CA SER A 194 -4.68 -5.31 5.97
C SER A 194 -5.59 -5.52 7.17
N LYS A 195 -5.28 -4.90 8.31
CA LYS A 195 -6.06 -5.06 9.53
C LYS A 195 -7.37 -4.31 9.51
N ILE A 196 -7.39 -3.07 9.02
CA ILE A 196 -8.66 -2.31 8.90
C ILE A 196 -9.62 -2.95 7.90
N LEU A 197 -9.12 -3.58 6.82
CA LEU A 197 -9.96 -4.39 5.92
C LEU A 197 -10.59 -5.57 6.66
N GLN A 198 -9.80 -6.34 7.44
CA GLN A 198 -10.32 -7.45 8.23
C GLN A 198 -11.33 -7.01 9.28
N LEU A 199 -11.09 -5.88 9.97
CA LEU A 199 -12.03 -5.30 10.94
C LEU A 199 -13.29 -4.73 10.28
N SER A 200 -13.21 -4.41 9.00
CA SER A 200 -14.37 -4.05 8.18
C SER A 200 -15.17 -5.26 7.68
N ASN A 201 -14.78 -6.47 8.07
CA ASN A 201 -15.31 -7.74 7.58
C ASN A 201 -15.17 -7.88 6.04
N THR A 202 -14.16 -7.24 5.48
CA THR A 202 -13.91 -7.24 4.05
C THR A 202 -12.97 -8.39 3.69
N LYS A 203 -13.41 -9.25 2.78
CA LYS A 203 -12.59 -10.29 2.14
C LYS A 203 -11.74 -9.64 1.08
N ILE A 204 -10.64 -10.29 0.69
CA ILE A 204 -9.80 -9.86 -0.43
C ILE A 204 -9.69 -10.95 -1.49
N VAL A 205 -9.49 -10.55 -2.73
CA VAL A 205 -9.15 -11.46 -3.83
C VAL A 205 -7.65 -11.36 -4.11
N VAL A 206 -7.00 -12.50 -4.19
CA VAL A 206 -5.60 -12.59 -4.61
C VAL A 206 -5.53 -12.65 -6.13
N CYS A 207 -4.74 -11.76 -6.75
CA CYS A 207 -4.49 -11.70 -8.18
C CYS A 207 -3.03 -12.11 -8.49
N PRO A 208 -2.70 -13.40 -8.56
CA PRO A 208 -1.33 -13.84 -8.84
C PRO A 208 -0.87 -13.51 -10.25
N ALA A 209 -1.80 -13.29 -11.19
CA ALA A 209 -1.48 -12.90 -12.56
C ALA A 209 -0.71 -11.57 -12.66
N ALA A 210 -0.89 -10.67 -11.70
CA ALA A 210 -0.15 -9.41 -11.66
C ALA A 210 1.28 -9.55 -11.07
N LEU A 211 1.63 -10.65 -10.37
CA LEU A 211 2.95 -10.85 -9.76
C LEU A 211 4.12 -10.83 -10.77
N PRO A 212 4.05 -11.49 -11.96
CA PRO A 212 5.14 -11.45 -12.94
C PRO A 212 5.43 -10.06 -13.49
N HIS A 213 4.56 -9.10 -13.24
CA HIS A 213 4.64 -7.73 -13.74
C HIS A 213 5.29 -6.75 -12.74
N LEU A 214 5.94 -7.27 -11.70
CA LEU A 214 6.62 -6.50 -10.66
C LEU A 214 8.14 -6.68 -10.79
N ASN A 215 8.88 -5.57 -10.89
CA ASN A 215 10.33 -5.57 -10.83
C ASN A 215 10.76 -4.59 -9.74
N GLU A 216 11.07 -5.12 -8.56
CA GLU A 216 11.54 -4.31 -7.42
C GLU A 216 12.89 -3.67 -7.77
N ILE A 217 13.03 -2.36 -7.56
CA ILE A 217 14.28 -1.64 -7.77
C ILE A 217 15.14 -1.85 -6.54
N SER A 218 16.30 -2.50 -6.72
CA SER A 218 17.27 -2.65 -5.63
C SER A 218 17.87 -1.29 -5.25
N HIS A 219 17.75 -0.90 -3.99
CA HIS A 219 18.39 0.29 -3.45
C HIS A 219 18.91 0.02 -2.03
N ASP A 220 20.15 0.43 -1.75
CA ASP A 220 20.82 0.19 -0.46
C ASP A 220 20.46 1.22 0.61
N SER A 221 19.79 2.31 0.26
CA SER A 221 19.53 3.43 1.14
C SER A 221 18.06 3.63 1.46
N TYR A 222 17.75 3.76 2.77
CA TYR A 222 16.44 4.21 3.29
C TYR A 222 15.24 3.29 3.02
N ALA A 223 15.45 1.99 2.75
CA ALA A 223 14.36 1.04 2.71
C ALA A 223 13.84 0.78 4.14
N LEU A 224 12.55 0.97 4.37
CA LEU A 224 11.90 0.62 5.65
C LEU A 224 12.14 -0.85 6.02
N ASN A 225 12.25 -1.74 5.02
CA ASN A 225 12.63 -3.14 5.18
C ASN A 225 14.00 -3.33 5.83
N THR A 226 15.00 -2.51 5.49
CA THR A 226 16.36 -2.62 6.07
C THR A 226 16.32 -2.26 7.55
N LEU A 227 15.55 -1.24 7.93
CA LEU A 227 15.35 -0.87 9.33
C LEU A 227 14.53 -1.90 10.11
N ASN A 228 13.52 -2.49 9.46
CA ASN A 228 12.67 -3.51 10.07
C ASN A 228 13.38 -4.87 10.19
N ASN A 229 14.28 -5.22 9.25
CA ASN A 229 15.02 -6.49 9.22
C ASN A 229 16.28 -6.49 10.09
N ASN A 230 16.97 -5.34 10.24
CA ASN A 230 18.16 -5.23 11.12
C ASN A 230 17.83 -5.28 12.61
N GLU A 231 16.57 -5.08 12.96
CA GLU A 231 16.09 -5.30 14.30
C GLU A 231 15.41 -6.67 14.39
N HIS A 232 16.17 -7.78 14.47
CA HIS A 232 15.65 -9.11 14.81
C HIS A 232 14.81 -9.15 16.12
N LYS A 233 14.77 -8.04 16.84
CA LYS A 233 13.86 -7.79 17.97
C LYS A 233 12.47 -7.28 17.54
N ASN A 234 12.28 -6.86 16.31
CA ASN A 234 11.07 -6.15 15.87
C ASN A 234 9.92 -7.02 15.36
N SER A 235 10.11 -8.29 15.07
CA SER A 235 8.95 -9.20 15.00
C SER A 235 8.10 -9.13 16.29
N ASN A 236 8.74 -8.85 17.42
CA ASN A 236 8.07 -8.61 18.70
C ASN A 236 7.42 -7.22 18.79
N VAL A 237 7.95 -6.18 18.14
CA VAL A 237 7.37 -4.81 18.14
C VAL A 237 6.15 -4.77 17.21
N ILE A 238 6.26 -5.33 16.01
CA ILE A 238 5.14 -5.52 15.09
C ILE A 238 4.03 -6.35 15.77
N MET A 239 4.41 -7.42 16.45
CA MET A 239 3.48 -8.26 17.18
C MET A 239 2.91 -7.59 18.43
N LYS A 240 3.68 -6.76 19.13
CA LYS A 240 3.15 -5.89 20.22
C LYS A 240 2.18 -4.84 19.67
N GLY A 241 2.49 -4.23 18.54
CA GLY A 241 1.58 -3.32 17.81
C GLY A 241 0.26 -4.04 17.48
N ILE A 242 0.31 -5.21 16.83
CA ILE A 242 -0.88 -6.03 16.53
C ILE A 242 -1.64 -6.44 17.81
N ARG A 243 -0.95 -6.76 18.90
CA ARG A 243 -1.59 -7.10 20.18
C ARG A 243 -2.22 -5.90 20.86
N LYS A 244 -1.54 -4.75 20.88
CA LYS A 244 -2.06 -3.49 21.42
C LYS A 244 -3.26 -3.02 20.60
N PHE A 245 -3.18 -3.16 19.29
CA PHE A 245 -4.27 -2.90 18.37
C PHE A 245 -5.47 -3.82 18.64
N LYS A 246 -5.23 -5.12 18.84
CA LYS A 246 -6.28 -6.08 19.24
C LYS A 246 -6.94 -5.72 20.56
N SER A 247 -6.17 -5.26 21.55
CA SER A 247 -6.71 -4.87 22.85
C SER A 247 -7.53 -3.59 22.81
N LEU A 248 -7.20 -2.65 21.93
CA LEU A 248 -7.96 -1.41 21.74
C LEU A 248 -9.32 -1.67 21.05
N PHE A 249 -9.39 -2.63 20.13
CA PHE A 249 -10.61 -2.92 19.38
C PHE A 249 -11.47 -4.07 19.93
N LEU A 250 -10.94 -4.89 20.84
CA LEU A 250 -11.72 -5.95 21.52
C LEU A 250 -12.26 -5.51 22.89
N ALA A 251 -11.89 -4.31 23.36
CA ALA A 251 -12.45 -3.74 24.60
C ALA A 251 -13.80 -3.04 24.36
N GLU A 252 -14.25 -2.90 23.11
CA GLU A 252 -15.53 -2.27 22.74
C GLU A 252 -16.53 -3.27 22.12
N LEU A 253 -16.24 -4.58 22.20
CA LEU A 253 -17.17 -5.68 21.85
C LEU A 253 -17.51 -6.50 23.10
#